data_ea382f3cf87764772092087f06edbfe9
#
_entry.id   ea382f3cf87764772092087f06edbfe9
#
_cell.length_a   1.000
_cell.length_b   1.000
_cell.length_c   1.000
_cell.angle_alpha   90.00
_cell.angle_beta   90.00
_cell.angle_gamma   90.00
#
_symmetry.space_group_name_H-M   'P 1'
#
loop_
_entity.id
_entity.type
_entity.pdbx_description
1 polymer ?
#
loop_
_entity_poly.entity_id
_entity_poly.type
_entity_poly.pdbx_seq_one_letter_code
_entity_poly.pdbx_strand_id
1 'polypeptide(L)'
;MLGVPFGIVDLSLAPTPAIGDSVAEILEEIGLERAGAPGTTAALALLNDQVKKGGVMASTAVGGLSGAFIPVSEDQGMIDAVTAGALTIEKLEAMTCVCSVGLDMIAVPGDTKASTIPALLQMKQQLEW
;
A
#
# COMPACT_ATOMS: atom_id res chain seq x y z
N MET A 1 -7.26 32.46 -15.54
CA MET A 1 -8.03 31.19 -15.59
C MET A 1 -7.78 30.56 -16.93
N LEU A 2 -7.38 29.29 -16.98
CA LEU A 2 -7.02 28.59 -18.21
C LEU A 2 -8.22 28.11 -19.03
N GLY A 3 -9.45 28.33 -18.58
CA GLY A 3 -10.66 27.89 -19.29
C GLY A 3 -10.87 26.39 -19.40
N VAL A 4 -10.07 25.59 -18.67
CA VAL A 4 -10.19 24.15 -18.63
C VAL A 4 -11.14 23.74 -17.49
N PRO A 5 -12.18 22.93 -17.74
CA PRO A 5 -13.07 22.46 -16.67
C PRO A 5 -12.28 21.61 -15.70
N PHE A 6 -12.38 21.90 -14.42
CA PHE A 6 -11.80 21.09 -13.34
C PHE A 6 -12.84 20.09 -12.85
N GLY A 7 -12.47 18.81 -12.82
CA GLY A 7 -13.30 17.73 -12.33
C GLY A 7 -12.96 17.30 -10.90
N ILE A 8 -12.93 16.02 -10.68
CA ILE A 8 -12.52 15.39 -9.41
C ILE A 8 -11.04 15.00 -9.45
N VAL A 9 -10.40 14.95 -8.29
CA VAL A 9 -9.01 14.52 -8.13
C VAL A 9 -8.98 13.26 -7.28
N ASP A 10 -8.28 12.24 -7.76
CA ASP A 10 -7.91 11.06 -6.99
C ASP A 10 -6.52 11.27 -6.39
N LEU A 11 -6.43 11.22 -5.07
CA LEU A 11 -5.20 11.41 -4.31
C LEU A 11 -4.64 10.08 -3.77
N SER A 12 -5.17 8.96 -4.20
CA SER A 12 -4.66 7.64 -3.84
C SER A 12 -3.26 7.44 -4.40
N LEU A 13 -2.40 6.77 -3.62
CA LEU A 13 -1.05 6.42 -4.04
C LEU A 13 -1.05 4.98 -4.57
N ALA A 14 -1.10 4.84 -5.89
CA ALA A 14 -1.10 3.55 -6.56
C ALA A 14 0.19 3.41 -7.39
N PRO A 15 1.01 2.38 -7.16
CA PRO A 15 2.23 2.16 -7.92
C PRO A 15 1.96 1.50 -9.26
N THR A 16 2.98 1.51 -10.11
CA THR A 16 3.06 0.66 -11.31
C THR A 16 4.39 -0.10 -11.31
N PRO A 17 4.58 -1.12 -12.18
CA PRO A 17 5.86 -1.80 -12.29
C PRO A 17 7.00 -0.94 -12.89
N ALA A 18 6.71 0.29 -13.28
CA ALA A 18 7.72 1.19 -13.83
C ALA A 18 8.73 1.62 -12.76
N ILE A 19 9.99 1.73 -13.13
CA ILE A 19 11.05 2.22 -12.24
C ILE A 19 10.73 3.67 -11.83
N GLY A 20 10.78 3.93 -10.53
CA GLY A 20 10.50 5.25 -9.97
C GLY A 20 9.01 5.51 -9.69
N ASP A 21 8.13 4.53 -9.92
CA ASP A 21 6.71 4.61 -9.60
C ASP A 21 6.34 3.54 -8.55
N SER A 22 6.91 3.69 -7.35
CA SER A 22 6.88 2.70 -6.28
C SER A 22 6.47 3.32 -4.95
N VAL A 23 5.49 2.72 -4.27
CA VAL A 23 5.14 3.08 -2.89
C VAL A 23 6.25 2.64 -1.93
N ALA A 24 6.96 1.56 -2.22
CA ALA A 24 8.11 1.13 -1.43
C ALA A 24 9.21 2.19 -1.43
N GLU A 25 9.52 2.80 -2.58
CA GLU A 25 10.49 3.90 -2.66
C GLU A 25 10.05 5.11 -1.83
N ILE A 26 8.77 5.46 -1.82
CA ILE A 26 8.23 6.52 -0.96
C ILE A 26 8.49 6.22 0.52
N LEU A 27 8.28 4.97 0.95
CA LEU A 27 8.53 4.55 2.32
C LEU A 27 10.03 4.63 2.68
N GLU A 28 10.90 4.29 1.74
CA GLU A 28 12.36 4.39 1.92
C GLU A 28 12.80 5.86 2.01
N GLU A 29 12.27 6.74 1.18
CA GLU A 29 12.53 8.19 1.24
C GLU A 29 12.06 8.85 2.54
N ILE A 30 11.02 8.32 3.18
CA ILE A 30 10.58 8.76 4.52
C ILE A 30 11.62 8.42 5.61
N GLY A 31 12.55 7.50 5.32
CA GLY A 31 13.65 7.16 6.20
C GLY A 31 13.74 5.68 6.58
N LEU A 32 13.01 4.81 5.93
CA LEU A 32 13.16 3.37 6.10
C LEU A 32 14.40 2.88 5.33
N GLU A 33 15.15 1.98 5.93
CA GLU A 33 16.28 1.33 5.26
C GLU A 33 15.83 0.56 4.02
N ARG A 34 14.67 -0.08 4.11
CA ARG A 34 14.00 -0.80 3.01
C ARG A 34 12.53 -1.05 3.37
N ALA A 35 11.66 -1.15 2.39
CA ALA A 35 10.29 -1.58 2.61
C ALA A 35 10.27 -2.97 3.29
N GLY A 36 9.48 -3.13 4.34
CA GLY A 36 9.49 -4.31 5.21
C GLY A 36 10.42 -4.22 6.43
N ALA A 37 11.37 -3.28 6.47
CA ALA A 37 12.20 -3.01 7.64
C ALA A 37 11.36 -2.55 8.85
N PRO A 38 11.88 -2.62 10.08
CA PRO A 38 11.19 -2.08 11.25
C PRO A 38 10.75 -0.63 11.03
N GLY A 39 9.50 -0.33 11.35
CA GLY A 39 8.89 0.98 11.11
C GLY A 39 8.03 1.09 9.85
N THR A 40 8.06 0.11 8.94
CA THR A 40 7.27 0.13 7.70
C THR A 40 5.77 0.27 7.95
N THR A 41 5.20 -0.50 8.89
CA THR A 41 3.78 -0.43 9.24
C THR A 41 3.40 0.94 9.78
N ALA A 42 4.23 1.54 10.63
CA ALA A 42 4.00 2.88 11.18
C ALA A 42 4.10 3.96 10.09
N ALA A 43 5.09 3.88 9.20
CA ALA A 43 5.24 4.80 8.08
C ALA A 43 4.04 4.71 7.12
N LEU A 44 3.57 3.50 6.83
CA LEU A 44 2.38 3.28 6.01
C LEU A 44 1.12 3.87 6.66
N ALA A 45 0.93 3.67 7.97
CA ALA A 45 -0.18 4.27 8.72
C ALA A 45 -0.16 5.80 8.64
N LEU A 46 1.01 6.40 8.82
CA LEU A 46 1.21 7.84 8.69
C LEU A 46 0.84 8.32 7.27
N LEU A 47 1.34 7.64 6.26
CA LEU A 47 1.10 7.99 4.85
C LEU A 47 -0.40 7.93 4.52
N ASN A 48 -1.09 6.86 4.92
CA ASN A 48 -2.53 6.71 4.72
C ASN A 48 -3.34 7.80 5.45
N ASP A 49 -2.98 8.11 6.68
CA ASP A 49 -3.64 9.16 7.46
C ASP A 49 -3.47 10.54 6.80
N GLN A 50 -2.28 10.85 6.31
CA GLN A 50 -2.00 12.11 5.63
C GLN A 50 -2.73 12.24 4.28
N VAL A 51 -2.81 11.18 3.48
CA VAL A 51 -3.57 11.19 2.23
C VAL A 51 -5.05 11.46 2.51
N LYS A 52 -5.64 10.80 3.50
CA LYS A 52 -7.05 10.99 3.87
C LYS A 52 -7.32 12.40 4.41
N LYS A 53 -6.57 12.84 5.40
CA LYS A 53 -6.77 14.16 6.02
C LYS A 53 -6.39 15.30 5.09
N GLY A 54 -5.22 15.21 4.48
CA GLY A 54 -4.72 16.23 3.56
C GLY A 54 -5.59 16.37 2.32
N GLY A 55 -6.05 15.26 1.77
CA GLY A 55 -6.93 15.27 0.61
C GLY A 55 -8.28 15.95 0.85
N VAL A 56 -8.91 15.68 1.98
CA VAL A 56 -10.16 16.36 2.37
C VAL A 56 -9.97 17.86 2.52
N MET A 57 -8.82 18.30 3.02
CA MET A 57 -8.52 19.71 3.21
C MET A 57 -8.05 20.42 1.92
N ALA A 58 -7.39 19.69 1.02
CA ALA A 58 -6.75 20.27 -0.16
C ALA A 58 -7.70 20.43 -1.35
N SER A 59 -8.80 19.70 -1.40
CA SER A 59 -9.72 19.74 -2.55
C SER A 59 -11.17 19.65 -2.11
N THR A 60 -12.03 20.43 -2.80
CA THR A 60 -13.48 20.38 -2.63
C THR A 60 -14.14 19.32 -3.50
N ALA A 61 -13.41 18.69 -4.42
CA ALA A 61 -13.90 17.72 -5.39
C ALA A 61 -12.97 16.51 -5.46
N VAL A 62 -13.03 15.66 -4.44
CA VAL A 62 -12.19 14.47 -4.30
C VAL A 62 -12.88 13.27 -4.93
N GLY A 63 -12.18 12.55 -5.82
CA GLY A 63 -12.62 11.31 -6.45
C GLY A 63 -12.16 10.06 -5.71
N GLY A 64 -11.02 10.10 -5.04
CA GLY A 64 -10.47 8.98 -4.26
C GLY A 64 -9.49 9.44 -3.19
N LEU A 65 -9.52 8.76 -2.05
CA LEU A 65 -8.64 8.95 -0.88
C LEU A 65 -8.24 7.60 -0.28
N SER A 66 -7.97 6.63 -1.13
CA SER A 66 -7.70 5.26 -0.65
C SER A 66 -6.37 5.11 0.10
N GLY A 67 -5.52 6.12 0.07
CA GLY A 67 -4.20 6.03 0.67
C GLY A 67 -3.22 5.27 -0.23
N ALA A 68 -2.24 4.59 0.37
CA ALA A 68 -1.26 3.81 -0.37
C ALA A 68 -1.80 2.42 -0.70
N PHE A 69 -1.67 2.03 -1.95
CA PHE A 69 -1.86 0.66 -2.41
C PHE A 69 -0.54 -0.11 -2.29
N ILE A 70 -0.64 -1.40 -1.95
CA ILE A 70 0.52 -2.27 -1.80
C ILE A 70 0.35 -3.53 -2.67
N PRO A 71 0.26 -3.38 -4.00
CA PRO A 71 0.22 -4.51 -4.92
C PRO A 71 1.65 -5.05 -5.07
N VAL A 72 1.95 -6.15 -4.39
CA VAL A 72 3.33 -6.66 -4.27
C VAL A 72 3.95 -6.98 -5.63
N SER A 73 3.18 -7.49 -6.59
CA SER A 73 3.70 -7.83 -7.92
C SER A 73 3.68 -6.66 -8.92
N GLU A 74 3.11 -5.53 -8.57
CA GLU A 74 3.01 -4.35 -9.43
C GLU A 74 3.80 -3.14 -8.90
N ASP A 75 4.66 -3.36 -7.92
CA ASP A 75 5.52 -2.34 -7.33
C ASP A 75 6.97 -2.88 -7.33
N GLN A 76 7.83 -2.28 -8.12
CA GLN A 76 9.20 -2.77 -8.27
C GLN A 76 9.95 -2.79 -6.93
N GLY A 77 9.77 -1.76 -6.11
CA GLY A 77 10.40 -1.71 -4.78
C GLY A 77 9.89 -2.79 -3.83
N MET A 78 8.61 -3.15 -3.91
CA MET A 78 8.06 -4.28 -3.14
C MET A 78 8.61 -5.62 -3.63
N ILE A 79 8.73 -5.82 -4.94
CA ILE A 79 9.35 -7.02 -5.53
C ILE A 79 10.79 -7.17 -5.04
N ASP A 80 11.56 -6.09 -5.05
CA ASP A 80 12.94 -6.07 -4.60
C ASP A 80 13.04 -6.35 -3.09
N ALA A 81 12.13 -5.81 -2.29
CA ALA A 81 12.06 -6.05 -0.85
C ALA A 81 11.75 -7.51 -0.52
N VAL A 82 10.84 -8.14 -1.25
CA VAL A 82 10.54 -9.59 -1.13
C VAL A 82 11.75 -10.42 -1.53
N THR A 83 12.38 -10.11 -2.64
CA THR A 83 13.57 -10.81 -3.14
C THR A 83 14.73 -10.73 -2.15
N ALA A 84 14.91 -9.59 -1.50
CA ALA A 84 15.91 -9.38 -0.47
C ALA A 84 15.55 -10.00 0.90
N GLY A 85 14.34 -10.55 1.05
CA GLY A 85 13.85 -11.12 2.30
C GLY A 85 13.47 -10.10 3.38
N ALA A 86 13.40 -8.83 3.04
CA ALA A 86 12.99 -7.76 3.96
C ALA A 86 11.47 -7.71 4.14
N LEU A 87 10.71 -8.10 3.14
CA LEU A 87 9.26 -8.13 3.14
C LEU A 87 8.77 -9.58 3.14
N THR A 88 8.13 -10.01 4.22
CA THR A 88 7.58 -11.35 4.41
C THR A 88 6.05 -11.31 4.42
N ILE A 89 5.40 -12.49 4.33
CA ILE A 89 3.93 -12.59 4.41
C ILE A 89 3.43 -12.03 5.75
N GLU A 90 4.09 -12.35 6.86
CA GLU A 90 3.72 -11.85 8.19
C GLU A 90 3.83 -10.33 8.27
N LYS A 91 4.82 -9.75 7.59
CA LYS A 91 4.95 -8.30 7.51
C LYS A 91 3.84 -7.68 6.68
N LEU A 92 3.48 -8.32 5.57
CA LEU A 92 2.35 -7.90 4.74
C LEU A 92 1.03 -7.96 5.51
N GLU A 93 0.80 -9.02 6.30
CA GLU A 93 -0.36 -9.10 7.20
C GLU A 93 -0.40 -7.91 8.16
N ALA A 94 0.71 -7.58 8.81
CA ALA A 94 0.78 -6.41 9.70
C ALA A 94 0.50 -5.10 8.95
N MET A 95 0.98 -4.96 7.74
CA MET A 95 0.75 -3.77 6.91
C MET A 95 -0.72 -3.63 6.49
N THR A 96 -1.45 -4.75 6.32
CA THR A 96 -2.89 -4.69 5.97
C THR A 96 -3.76 -4.08 7.05
N CYS A 97 -3.33 -4.14 8.31
CA CYS A 97 -4.05 -3.51 9.44
C CYS A 97 -4.20 -1.99 9.26
N VAL A 98 -3.28 -1.38 8.54
CA VAL A 98 -3.21 0.08 8.35
C VAL A 98 -3.37 0.49 6.88
N CYS A 99 -3.49 -0.49 5.98
CA CYS A 99 -3.68 -0.25 4.55
C CYS A 99 -5.17 -0.07 4.23
N SER A 100 -5.47 0.83 3.32
CA SER A 100 -6.86 1.08 2.90
C SER A 100 -7.44 -0.01 2.01
N VAL A 101 -6.59 -0.78 1.33
CA VAL A 101 -7.00 -1.76 0.31
C VAL A 101 -6.77 -3.20 0.76
N GLY A 102 -5.81 -3.43 1.64
CA GLY A 102 -5.44 -4.75 2.12
C GLY A 102 -4.40 -5.44 1.25
N LEU A 103 -4.34 -6.77 1.35
CA LEU A 103 -3.45 -7.60 0.54
C LEU A 103 -3.88 -7.57 -0.93
N ASP A 104 -2.95 -7.29 -1.81
CA ASP A 104 -3.17 -7.25 -3.25
C ASP A 104 -2.01 -7.90 -3.99
N MET A 105 -2.33 -8.70 -4.99
CA MET A 105 -1.39 -9.30 -5.94
C MET A 105 -0.17 -9.98 -5.29
N ILE A 106 -0.42 -10.77 -4.25
CA ILE A 106 0.61 -11.55 -3.57
C ILE A 106 0.70 -12.94 -4.21
N ALA A 107 1.87 -13.27 -4.73
CA ALA A 107 2.16 -14.61 -5.20
C ALA A 107 2.45 -15.54 -4.02
N VAL A 108 1.77 -16.66 -3.96
CA VAL A 108 2.03 -17.74 -3.00
C VAL A 108 2.46 -19.01 -3.75
N PRO A 109 3.27 -19.91 -3.14
CA PRO A 109 3.61 -21.19 -3.76
C PRO A 109 2.36 -21.96 -4.18
N GLY A 110 2.42 -22.62 -5.35
CA GLY A 110 1.29 -23.35 -5.91
C GLY A 110 0.83 -24.57 -5.09
N ASP A 111 1.67 -25.03 -4.18
CA ASP A 111 1.38 -26.11 -3.22
C ASP A 111 0.83 -25.61 -1.88
N THR A 112 0.56 -24.30 -1.77
CA THR A 112 -0.03 -23.72 -0.58
C THR A 112 -1.38 -24.39 -0.26
N LYS A 113 -1.54 -24.82 0.97
CA LYS A 113 -2.77 -25.50 1.41
C LYS A 113 -4.00 -24.60 1.27
N ALA A 114 -5.08 -25.14 0.75
CA ALA A 114 -6.34 -24.43 0.59
C ALA A 114 -6.89 -23.83 1.90
N SER A 115 -6.50 -24.37 3.07
CA SER A 115 -6.87 -23.83 4.38
C SER A 115 -6.08 -22.60 4.79
N THR A 116 -4.90 -22.37 4.20
CA THR A 116 -4.05 -21.21 4.52
C THR A 116 -4.56 -19.94 3.86
N ILE A 117 -5.07 -20.04 2.63
CA ILE A 117 -5.56 -18.89 1.86
C ILE A 117 -6.74 -18.18 2.56
N PRO A 118 -7.81 -18.89 3.02
CA PRO A 118 -8.88 -18.24 3.77
C PRO A 118 -8.42 -17.63 5.10
N ALA A 119 -7.43 -18.22 5.77
CA ALA A 119 -6.90 -17.68 7.02
C ALA A 119 -6.24 -16.30 6.79
N LEU A 120 -5.46 -16.15 5.71
CA LEU A 120 -4.89 -14.87 5.30
C LEU A 120 -5.97 -13.81 4.98
N LEU A 121 -7.07 -14.24 4.35
CA LEU A 121 -8.17 -13.35 4.00
C LEU A 121 -9.05 -12.98 5.20
N GLN A 122 -9.25 -13.90 6.16
CA GLN A 122 -10.05 -13.64 7.36
C GLN A 122 -9.40 -12.65 8.32
N MET A 123 -8.09 -12.62 8.41
CA MET A 123 -7.38 -11.63 9.23
C MET A 123 -7.74 -10.20 8.83
N LYS A 124 -7.90 -9.94 7.55
CA LYS A 124 -8.34 -8.63 7.05
C LYS A 124 -9.71 -8.23 7.61
N GLN A 125 -10.69 -9.13 7.59
CA GLN A 125 -12.06 -8.84 8.03
C GLN A 125 -12.18 -8.56 9.53
N GLN A 126 -11.28 -9.11 10.35
CA GLN A 126 -11.28 -8.88 11.80
C GLN A 126 -10.60 -7.58 12.23
N LEU A 127 -9.82 -6.97 11.34
CA LEU A 127 -9.05 -5.75 11.61
C LEU A 127 -9.73 -4.46 11.09
N GLU A 128 -10.82 -4.60 10.36
CA GLU A 128 -11.61 -3.46 9.84
C GLU A 128 -12.69 -2.94 10.82
N TRP A 129 -12.65 -3.38 12.10
CA TRP A 129 -13.59 -2.92 13.16
C TRP A 129 -13.01 -1.90 14.10
#